data_42c31d72988977228a1a7473b662a431
#
_entry.id   42c31d72988977228a1a7473b662a431
#
_cell.length_a   1.000
_cell.length_b   1.000
_cell.length_c   1.000
_cell.angle_alpha   90.00
_cell.angle_beta   90.00
_cell.angle_gamma   90.00
#
_symmetry.space_group_name_H-M   'P 1'
#
loop_
_entity.id
_entity.type
_entity.pdbx_description
1 polymer ?
#
loop_
_entity_poly.entity_id
_entity_poly.type
_entity_poly.pdbx_seq_one_letter_code
_entity_poly.pdbx_strand_id
1 'polypeptide(L)'
;MTRSITIARRELGSYFCSPIAYVVMAVFLLTCGFLFWDDFQPGQIAAMRNLFDWMVWMLVWTIPVISMGLLAQEFATGTIETLMTVPLNETDVVLGKFLGSFGFFTVLLAPTLLYVVVLALFSVPGIDLGPIASGYLGIILVAGLFISIGLFCSSLTRSQVVAAVAAVAVLFTVTIAPWWISGKIESDFWLNVCNQTVFKRYTDFSRGVIDTGNLVFFICSTAVFLFLTVKVLESRRWK
;
A
#
# COMPACT_ATOMS: atom_id res chain seq x y z
N MET A 1 15.95 11.74 -12.82
CA MET A 1 14.86 10.84 -13.24
C MET A 1 15.35 9.50 -13.80
N THR A 2 16.31 9.48 -14.70
CA THR A 2 16.86 8.21 -15.24
C THR A 2 17.46 7.29 -14.17
N ARG A 3 18.08 7.83 -13.10
CA ARG A 3 18.71 7.06 -12.02
C ARG A 3 17.68 6.39 -11.11
N SER A 4 16.65 7.11 -10.68
CA SER A 4 15.56 6.56 -9.88
C SER A 4 14.82 5.42 -10.59
N ILE A 5 14.60 5.54 -11.91
CA ILE A 5 13.96 4.50 -12.73
C ILE A 5 14.86 3.25 -12.84
N THR A 6 16.18 3.43 -12.96
CA THR A 6 17.12 2.30 -12.99
C THR A 6 17.10 1.52 -11.67
N ILE A 7 17.07 2.23 -10.54
CA ILE A 7 16.94 1.63 -9.21
C ILE A 7 15.58 0.91 -9.09
N ALA A 8 14.49 1.55 -9.50
CA ALA A 8 13.15 0.97 -9.46
C ALA A 8 13.06 -0.34 -10.26
N ARG A 9 13.65 -0.37 -11.47
CA ARG A 9 13.68 -1.58 -12.31
C ARG A 9 14.49 -2.71 -11.65
N ARG A 10 15.61 -2.38 -11.02
CA ARG A 10 16.43 -3.36 -10.27
C ARG A 10 15.68 -3.92 -9.09
N GLU A 11 15.03 -3.06 -8.29
CA GLU A 11 14.20 -3.46 -7.14
C GLU A 11 13.03 -4.34 -7.57
N LEU A 12 12.32 -3.93 -8.62
CA LEU A 12 11.21 -4.73 -9.17
C LEU A 12 11.72 -6.12 -9.61
N GLY A 13 12.85 -6.20 -10.29
CA GLY A 13 13.47 -7.48 -10.66
C GLY A 13 13.86 -8.33 -9.44
N SER A 14 14.34 -7.70 -8.37
CA SER A 14 14.68 -8.38 -7.11
C SER A 14 13.45 -9.04 -6.46
N TYR A 15 12.28 -8.39 -6.48
CA TYR A 15 11.05 -9.00 -5.99
C TYR A 15 10.69 -10.28 -6.75
N PHE A 16 10.76 -10.27 -8.09
CA PHE A 16 10.46 -11.45 -8.91
C PHE A 16 11.51 -12.57 -8.78
N CYS A 17 12.70 -12.29 -8.27
CA CYS A 17 13.69 -13.30 -7.92
C CYS A 17 13.55 -13.82 -6.48
N SER A 18 12.69 -13.21 -5.65
CA SER A 18 12.52 -13.58 -4.25
C SER A 18 11.36 -14.58 -4.06
N PRO A 19 11.60 -15.73 -3.41
CA PRO A 19 10.51 -16.67 -3.07
C PRO A 19 9.41 -16.05 -2.20
N ILE A 20 9.79 -15.11 -1.32
CA ILE A 20 8.86 -14.44 -0.41
C ILE A 20 7.81 -13.65 -1.18
N ALA A 21 8.19 -13.01 -2.28
CA ALA A 21 7.26 -12.23 -3.09
C ALA A 21 6.16 -13.13 -3.72
N TYR A 22 6.51 -14.34 -4.17
CA TYR A 22 5.53 -15.29 -4.69
C TYR A 22 4.59 -15.81 -3.60
N VAL A 23 5.09 -16.06 -2.39
CA VAL A 23 4.25 -16.45 -1.25
C VAL A 23 3.26 -15.34 -0.90
N VAL A 24 3.72 -14.09 -0.83
CA VAL A 24 2.87 -12.93 -0.57
C VAL A 24 1.81 -12.77 -1.66
N MET A 25 2.21 -12.91 -2.94
CA MET A 25 1.29 -12.83 -4.07
C MET A 25 0.24 -13.96 -4.02
N ALA A 26 0.66 -15.20 -3.75
CA ALA A 26 -0.24 -16.33 -3.65
C ALA A 26 -1.24 -16.18 -2.49
N VAL A 27 -0.78 -15.83 -1.30
CA VAL A 27 -1.65 -15.60 -0.14
C VAL A 27 -2.64 -14.48 -0.40
N PHE A 28 -2.18 -13.35 -0.95
CA PHE A 28 -3.06 -12.21 -1.27
C PHE A 28 -4.14 -12.61 -2.29
N LEU A 29 -3.74 -13.22 -3.41
CA LEU A 29 -4.68 -13.60 -4.48
C LEU A 29 -5.63 -14.72 -4.05
N LEU A 30 -5.17 -15.73 -3.30
CA LEU A 30 -6.04 -16.79 -2.78
C LEU A 30 -7.08 -16.24 -1.80
N THR A 31 -6.67 -15.32 -0.91
CA THR A 31 -7.62 -14.71 0.03
C THR A 31 -8.62 -13.81 -0.71
N CYS A 32 -8.17 -13.00 -1.67
CA CYS A 32 -9.08 -12.22 -2.52
C CYS A 32 -10.04 -13.12 -3.31
N GLY A 33 -9.55 -14.24 -3.85
CA GLY A 33 -10.38 -15.20 -4.58
C GLY A 33 -11.43 -15.87 -3.70
N PHE A 34 -11.06 -16.22 -2.47
CA PHE A 34 -11.99 -16.80 -1.50
C PHE A 34 -13.08 -15.80 -1.09
N LEU A 35 -12.70 -14.57 -0.77
CA LEU A 35 -13.64 -13.51 -0.41
C LEU A 35 -14.55 -13.12 -1.58
N PHE A 36 -14.01 -13.10 -2.80
CA PHE A 36 -14.80 -12.86 -4.00
C PHE A 36 -15.83 -13.97 -4.22
N TRP A 37 -15.45 -15.25 -4.02
CA TRP A 37 -16.34 -16.38 -4.17
C TRP A 37 -17.47 -16.40 -3.14
N ASP A 38 -17.18 -16.03 -1.89
CA ASP A 38 -18.16 -15.96 -0.80
C ASP A 38 -19.23 -14.88 -1.04
N ASP A 39 -18.82 -13.73 -1.60
CA ASP A 39 -19.72 -12.62 -1.96
C ASP A 39 -20.43 -12.81 -3.32
N PHE A 40 -19.95 -13.76 -4.15
CA PHE A 40 -20.45 -13.94 -5.49
C PHE A 40 -21.75 -14.76 -5.52
N GLN A 41 -22.88 -14.09 -5.83
CA GLN A 41 -24.16 -14.73 -6.06
C GLN A 41 -24.63 -14.46 -7.50
N PRO A 42 -24.71 -15.50 -8.36
CA PRO A 42 -25.17 -15.33 -9.73
C PRO A 42 -26.61 -14.77 -9.77
N GLY A 43 -26.83 -13.75 -10.60
CA GLY A 43 -28.16 -13.13 -10.77
C GLY A 43 -28.49 -12.01 -9.79
N GLN A 44 -27.57 -11.62 -8.90
CA GLN A 44 -27.68 -10.42 -8.09
C GLN A 44 -26.83 -9.28 -8.64
N ILE A 45 -27.07 -8.06 -8.12
CA ILE A 45 -26.27 -6.88 -8.45
C ILE A 45 -24.84 -7.11 -7.93
N ALA A 46 -23.92 -7.26 -8.85
CA ALA A 46 -22.52 -7.51 -8.54
C ALA A 46 -21.86 -6.24 -7.96
N ALA A 47 -21.54 -6.27 -6.69
CA ALA A 47 -20.82 -5.20 -6.02
C ALA A 47 -19.42 -5.69 -5.59
N MET A 48 -18.36 -5.11 -6.17
CA MET A 48 -16.98 -5.37 -5.73
C MET A 48 -16.62 -4.65 -4.40
N ARG A 49 -17.58 -3.93 -3.81
CA ARG A 49 -17.32 -3.05 -2.68
C ARG A 49 -16.77 -3.80 -1.46
N ASN A 50 -17.39 -4.91 -1.09
CA ASN A 50 -16.94 -5.72 0.04
C ASN A 50 -15.52 -6.26 -0.21
N LEU A 51 -15.24 -6.72 -1.43
CA LEU A 51 -13.91 -7.19 -1.81
C LEU A 51 -12.86 -6.06 -1.67
N PHE A 52 -13.19 -4.85 -2.12
CA PHE A 52 -12.30 -3.70 -2.00
C PHE A 52 -12.04 -3.31 -0.53
N ASP A 53 -13.06 -3.32 0.31
CA ASP A 53 -12.92 -3.04 1.74
C ASP A 53 -12.00 -4.09 2.41
N TRP A 54 -12.16 -5.36 2.09
CA TRP A 54 -11.27 -6.42 2.55
C TRP A 54 -9.85 -6.30 1.99
N MET A 55 -9.68 -5.89 0.73
CA MET A 55 -8.35 -5.63 0.17
C MET A 55 -7.59 -4.59 0.98
N VAL A 56 -8.22 -3.48 1.39
CA VAL A 56 -7.56 -2.46 2.23
C VAL A 56 -7.12 -3.05 3.58
N TRP A 57 -7.94 -3.90 4.19
CA TRP A 57 -7.56 -4.61 5.41
C TRP A 57 -6.36 -5.53 5.20
N MET A 58 -6.33 -6.25 4.08
CA MET A 58 -5.20 -7.12 3.74
C MET A 58 -3.92 -6.33 3.47
N LEU A 59 -4.01 -5.11 2.94
CA LEU A 59 -2.84 -4.26 2.70
C LEU A 59 -2.09 -3.92 3.98
N VAL A 60 -2.77 -3.83 5.13
CA VAL A 60 -2.14 -3.57 6.44
C VAL A 60 -1.11 -4.66 6.80
N TRP A 61 -1.33 -5.88 6.34
CA TRP A 61 -0.43 -7.02 6.58
C TRP A 61 0.53 -7.26 5.42
N THR A 62 0.05 -7.14 4.19
CA THR A 62 0.80 -7.45 2.97
C THR A 62 1.92 -6.43 2.72
N ILE A 63 1.63 -5.13 2.86
CA ILE A 63 2.61 -4.08 2.54
C ILE A 63 3.80 -4.05 3.50
N PRO A 64 3.67 -4.24 4.82
CA PRO A 64 4.82 -4.37 5.70
C PRO A 64 5.79 -5.48 5.30
N VAL A 65 5.27 -6.63 4.84
CA VAL A 65 6.11 -7.74 4.36
C VAL A 65 6.87 -7.36 3.08
N ILE A 66 6.23 -6.63 2.17
CA ILE A 66 6.86 -6.13 0.94
C ILE A 66 7.93 -5.08 1.26
N SER A 67 7.66 -4.17 2.22
CA SER A 67 8.50 -3.00 2.48
C SER A 67 9.58 -3.21 3.54
N MET A 68 9.50 -4.29 4.34
CA MET A 68 10.41 -4.53 5.48
C MET A 68 11.89 -4.54 5.10
N GLY A 69 12.23 -5.10 3.94
CA GLY A 69 13.60 -5.28 3.49
C GLY A 69 14.18 -4.10 2.71
N LEU A 70 13.34 -3.12 2.31
CA LEU A 70 13.74 -2.09 1.36
C LEU A 70 14.99 -1.29 1.76
N LEU A 71 15.11 -0.92 3.02
CA LEU A 71 16.27 -0.21 3.57
C LEU A 71 16.90 -0.99 4.73
N ALA A 72 16.12 -1.66 5.57
CA ALA A 72 16.63 -2.38 6.73
C ALA A 72 17.62 -3.48 6.35
N GLN A 73 17.42 -4.16 5.22
CA GLN A 73 18.35 -5.18 4.71
C GLN A 73 19.68 -4.56 4.29
N GLU A 74 19.68 -3.43 3.59
CA GLU A 74 20.89 -2.74 3.17
C GLU A 74 21.68 -2.20 4.35
N PHE A 75 20.98 -1.74 5.40
CA PHE A 75 21.63 -1.37 6.67
C PHE A 75 22.22 -2.57 7.41
N ALA A 76 21.55 -3.73 7.36
CA ALA A 76 22.04 -4.95 8.01
C ALA A 76 23.28 -5.52 7.32
N THR A 77 23.32 -5.46 5.99
CA THR A 77 24.44 -5.99 5.16
C THR A 77 25.57 -5.00 4.95
N GLY A 78 25.41 -3.72 5.38
CA GLY A 78 26.41 -2.67 5.13
C GLY A 78 26.48 -2.20 3.68
N THR A 79 25.65 -2.73 2.79
CA THR A 79 25.65 -2.36 1.35
C THR A 79 25.21 -0.94 1.09
N ILE A 80 24.61 -0.27 2.10
CA ILE A 80 24.25 1.15 2.00
C ILE A 80 25.49 2.03 1.82
N GLU A 81 26.64 1.67 2.39
CA GLU A 81 27.90 2.42 2.24
C GLU A 81 28.37 2.39 0.80
N THR A 82 28.29 1.24 0.15
CA THR A 82 28.64 1.11 -1.28
C THR A 82 27.67 1.86 -2.19
N LEU A 83 26.39 1.95 -1.80
CA LEU A 83 25.37 2.72 -2.52
C LEU A 83 25.64 4.24 -2.38
N MET A 84 26.19 4.67 -1.26
CA MET A 84 26.53 6.07 -0.95
C MET A 84 27.86 6.53 -1.60
N THR A 85 28.76 5.60 -2.00
CA THR A 85 29.98 5.95 -2.74
C THR A 85 29.73 6.30 -4.21
N VAL A 86 28.59 5.87 -4.76
CA VAL A 86 28.14 6.30 -6.10
C VAL A 86 27.54 7.71 -5.95
N PRO A 87 27.74 8.63 -6.92
CA PRO A 87 27.16 9.98 -6.88
C PRO A 87 25.64 9.94 -7.13
N LEU A 88 24.91 9.30 -6.21
CA LEU A 88 23.45 9.23 -6.15
C LEU A 88 22.95 10.16 -5.05
N ASN A 89 21.84 10.85 -5.33
CA ASN A 89 21.13 11.61 -4.31
C ASN A 89 20.27 10.63 -3.49
N GLU A 90 20.16 10.89 -2.19
CA GLU A 90 19.30 10.12 -1.28
C GLU A 90 17.84 10.07 -1.78
N THR A 91 17.39 11.16 -2.41
CA THR A 91 16.06 11.24 -3.05
C THR A 91 15.90 10.23 -4.19
N ASP A 92 16.95 10.01 -5.01
CA ASP A 92 16.90 9.04 -6.11
C ASP A 92 16.77 7.60 -5.58
N VAL A 93 17.43 7.30 -4.47
CA VAL A 93 17.37 6.00 -3.82
C VAL A 93 15.97 5.75 -3.24
N VAL A 94 15.46 6.69 -2.45
CA VAL A 94 14.13 6.57 -1.83
C VAL A 94 13.03 6.46 -2.88
N LEU A 95 13.03 7.32 -3.90
CA LEU A 95 12.06 7.28 -4.99
C LEU A 95 12.19 6.00 -5.83
N GLY A 96 13.41 5.55 -6.09
CA GLY A 96 13.64 4.31 -6.83
C GLY A 96 13.08 3.09 -6.10
N LYS A 97 13.33 2.97 -4.79
CA LYS A 97 12.81 1.89 -3.95
C LYS A 97 11.29 1.94 -3.80
N PHE A 98 10.74 3.14 -3.60
CA PHE A 98 9.30 3.36 -3.58
C PHE A 98 8.65 2.92 -4.89
N LEU A 99 9.15 3.38 -6.04
CA LEU A 99 8.60 3.04 -7.36
C LEU A 99 8.74 1.55 -7.67
N GLY A 100 9.83 0.91 -7.24
CA GLY A 100 10.03 -0.54 -7.42
C GLY A 100 9.00 -1.37 -6.65
N SER A 101 8.78 -1.06 -5.37
CA SER A 101 7.78 -1.74 -4.53
C SER A 101 6.34 -1.41 -4.95
N PHE A 102 6.08 -0.18 -5.35
CA PHE A 102 4.79 0.25 -5.88
C PHE A 102 4.47 -0.45 -7.22
N GLY A 103 5.47 -0.59 -8.09
CA GLY A 103 5.36 -1.36 -9.33
C GLY A 103 5.07 -2.83 -9.07
N PHE A 104 5.75 -3.46 -8.11
CA PHE A 104 5.46 -4.84 -7.69
C PHE A 104 4.02 -4.99 -7.20
N PHE A 105 3.55 -4.06 -6.34
CA PHE A 105 2.16 -4.06 -5.88
C PHE A 105 1.16 -3.92 -7.03
N THR A 106 1.43 -3.07 -8.01
CA THR A 106 0.58 -2.91 -9.19
C THR A 106 0.47 -4.22 -9.99
N VAL A 107 1.58 -4.95 -10.14
CA VAL A 107 1.58 -6.27 -10.78
C VAL A 107 0.82 -7.29 -9.94
N LEU A 108 0.95 -7.26 -8.61
CA LEU A 108 0.19 -8.11 -7.69
C LEU A 108 -1.32 -7.85 -7.79
N LEU A 109 -1.72 -6.60 -8.02
CA LEU A 109 -3.14 -6.23 -8.18
C LEU A 109 -3.71 -6.64 -9.56
N ALA A 110 -2.87 -6.74 -10.60
CA ALA A 110 -3.34 -6.99 -11.96
C ALA A 110 -4.22 -8.27 -12.12
N PRO A 111 -3.92 -9.43 -11.51
CA PRO A 111 -4.78 -10.61 -11.59
C PRO A 111 -6.18 -10.41 -11.01
N THR A 112 -6.38 -9.48 -10.07
CA THR A 112 -7.70 -9.21 -9.50
C THR A 112 -8.65 -8.58 -10.52
N LEU A 113 -8.15 -8.03 -11.63
CA LEU A 113 -8.98 -7.56 -12.73
C LEU A 113 -9.79 -8.71 -13.39
N LEU A 114 -9.35 -9.96 -13.23
CA LEU A 114 -10.13 -11.11 -13.68
C LEU A 114 -11.48 -11.22 -12.97
N TYR A 115 -11.57 -10.78 -11.71
CA TYR A 115 -12.84 -10.74 -10.98
C TYR A 115 -13.84 -9.79 -11.63
N VAL A 116 -13.36 -8.66 -12.17
CA VAL A 116 -14.21 -7.70 -12.92
C VAL A 116 -14.76 -8.36 -14.18
N VAL A 117 -13.92 -9.15 -14.88
CA VAL A 117 -14.36 -9.88 -16.08
C VAL A 117 -15.40 -10.93 -15.71
N VAL A 118 -15.21 -11.68 -14.63
CA VAL A 118 -16.18 -12.66 -14.14
C VAL A 118 -17.52 -11.99 -13.80
N LEU A 119 -17.47 -10.85 -13.08
CA LEU A 119 -18.67 -10.09 -12.77
C LEU A 119 -19.36 -9.57 -14.03
N ALA A 120 -18.61 -9.10 -15.03
CA ALA A 120 -19.16 -8.62 -16.29
C ALA A 120 -19.95 -9.70 -17.06
N LEU A 121 -19.52 -10.96 -16.94
CA LEU A 121 -20.15 -12.10 -17.62
C LEU A 121 -21.38 -12.63 -16.90
N PHE A 122 -21.46 -12.52 -15.58
CA PHE A 122 -22.48 -13.19 -14.77
C PHE A 122 -23.44 -12.25 -14.05
N SER A 123 -23.21 -10.91 -14.04
CA SER A 123 -24.10 -9.95 -13.37
C SER A 123 -25.30 -9.55 -14.24
N VAL A 124 -26.47 -9.47 -13.61
CA VAL A 124 -27.70 -8.95 -14.23
C VAL A 124 -28.23 -7.84 -13.30
N PRO A 125 -28.45 -6.61 -13.80
CA PRO A 125 -28.57 -6.11 -15.17
C PRO A 125 -27.25 -5.60 -15.81
N GLY A 126 -26.10 -5.82 -15.22
CA GLY A 126 -24.78 -5.38 -15.70
C GLY A 126 -23.90 -4.84 -14.57
N ILE A 127 -22.64 -4.54 -14.88
CA ILE A 127 -21.69 -3.97 -13.92
C ILE A 127 -21.68 -2.44 -13.98
N ASP A 128 -21.57 -1.81 -12.81
CA ASP A 128 -21.26 -0.39 -12.72
C ASP A 128 -19.73 -0.17 -12.70
N LEU A 129 -19.19 0.30 -13.83
CA LEU A 129 -17.75 0.53 -13.99
C LEU A 129 -17.24 1.70 -13.16
N GLY A 130 -18.11 2.65 -12.79
CA GLY A 130 -17.73 3.83 -11.99
C GLY A 130 -17.10 3.45 -10.65
N PRO A 131 -17.83 2.78 -9.75
CA PRO A 131 -17.33 2.32 -8.46
C PRO A 131 -16.15 1.35 -8.57
N ILE A 132 -16.09 0.54 -9.64
CA ILE A 132 -14.97 -0.38 -9.86
C ILE A 132 -13.69 0.40 -10.16
N ALA A 133 -13.72 1.32 -11.11
CA ALA A 133 -12.55 2.11 -11.49
C ALA A 133 -12.07 3.00 -10.34
N SER A 134 -12.99 3.67 -9.63
CA SER A 134 -12.63 4.48 -8.46
C SER A 134 -12.13 3.63 -7.30
N GLY A 135 -12.67 2.43 -7.08
CA GLY A 135 -12.21 1.49 -6.05
C GLY A 135 -10.76 1.06 -6.29
N TYR A 136 -10.41 0.66 -7.51
CA TYR A 136 -9.01 0.33 -7.86
C TYR A 136 -8.08 1.54 -7.71
N LEU A 137 -8.52 2.74 -8.14
CA LEU A 137 -7.76 3.96 -7.95
C LEU A 137 -7.51 4.23 -6.46
N GLY A 138 -8.53 4.07 -5.62
CA GLY A 138 -8.41 4.18 -4.17
C GLY A 138 -7.41 3.18 -3.57
N ILE A 139 -7.45 1.90 -3.98
CA ILE A 139 -6.50 0.87 -3.53
C ILE A 139 -5.07 1.25 -3.91
N ILE A 140 -4.84 1.74 -5.13
CA ILE A 140 -3.51 2.18 -5.59
C ILE A 140 -3.00 3.34 -4.74
N LEU A 141 -3.85 4.31 -4.40
CA LEU A 141 -3.49 5.45 -3.55
C LEU A 141 -3.18 5.02 -2.11
N VAL A 142 -4.02 4.16 -1.53
CA VAL A 142 -3.79 3.59 -0.18
C VAL A 142 -2.50 2.79 -0.15
N ALA A 143 -2.25 1.96 -1.15
CA ALA A 143 -1.02 1.19 -1.25
C ALA A 143 0.23 2.08 -1.35
N GLY A 144 0.16 3.17 -2.13
CA GLY A 144 1.24 4.16 -2.21
C GLY A 144 1.56 4.76 -0.84
N LEU A 145 0.53 5.17 -0.08
CA LEU A 145 0.70 5.67 1.27
C LEU A 145 1.30 4.60 2.20
N PHE A 146 0.76 3.39 2.18
CA PHE A 146 1.24 2.31 3.06
C PHE A 146 2.68 1.89 2.75
N ILE A 147 3.06 1.83 1.46
CA ILE A 147 4.44 1.56 1.04
C ILE A 147 5.39 2.67 1.53
N SER A 148 4.98 3.94 1.46
CA SER A 148 5.79 5.06 1.95
C SER A 148 6.00 5.00 3.47
N ILE A 149 4.97 4.63 4.24
CA ILE A 149 5.07 4.39 5.70
C ILE A 149 5.99 3.20 5.98
N GLY A 150 5.83 2.09 5.26
CA GLY A 150 6.68 0.91 5.39
C GLY A 150 8.15 1.20 5.09
N LEU A 151 8.41 1.97 4.04
CA LEU A 151 9.76 2.43 3.67
C LEU A 151 10.36 3.33 4.77
N PHE A 152 9.56 4.23 5.35
CA PHE A 152 9.96 5.05 6.49
C PHE A 152 10.32 4.17 7.70
N CYS A 153 9.48 3.22 8.09
CA CYS A 153 9.77 2.29 9.19
C CYS A 153 11.03 1.47 8.91
N SER A 154 11.23 1.00 7.67
CA SER A 154 12.42 0.28 7.24
C SER A 154 13.69 1.13 7.31
N SER A 155 13.59 2.46 7.18
CA SER A 155 14.73 3.37 7.30
C SER A 155 15.21 3.57 8.74
N LEU A 156 14.37 3.28 9.73
CA LEU A 156 14.67 3.52 11.15
C LEU A 156 15.46 2.39 11.79
N THR A 157 15.42 1.18 11.24
CA THR A 157 16.00 -0.02 11.86
C THR A 157 16.95 -0.77 10.90
N ARG A 158 17.81 -1.64 11.49
CA ARG A 158 18.66 -2.56 10.74
C ARG A 158 18.07 -3.99 10.66
N SER A 159 16.95 -4.23 11.34
CA SER A 159 16.28 -5.54 11.36
C SER A 159 15.01 -5.50 10.54
N GLN A 160 14.88 -6.40 9.56
CA GLN A 160 13.68 -6.53 8.73
C GLN A 160 12.44 -6.84 9.56
N VAL A 161 12.58 -7.73 10.56
CA VAL A 161 11.46 -8.11 11.44
C VAL A 161 10.95 -6.92 12.26
N VAL A 162 11.88 -6.13 12.83
CA VAL A 162 11.51 -4.93 13.60
C VAL A 162 10.87 -3.89 12.67
N ALA A 163 11.37 -3.74 11.43
CA ALA A 163 10.76 -2.86 10.42
C ALA A 163 9.31 -3.29 10.10
N ALA A 164 9.09 -4.60 9.88
CA ALA A 164 7.75 -5.13 9.60
C ALA A 164 6.79 -4.89 10.77
N VAL A 165 7.19 -5.23 12.00
CA VAL A 165 6.36 -5.04 13.20
C VAL A 165 6.04 -3.57 13.42
N ALA A 166 7.02 -2.67 13.26
CA ALA A 166 6.81 -1.23 13.38
C ALA A 166 5.83 -0.72 12.28
N ALA A 167 6.00 -1.17 11.03
CA ALA A 167 5.11 -0.80 9.94
C ALA A 167 3.67 -1.29 10.19
N VAL A 168 3.50 -2.56 10.60
CA VAL A 168 2.17 -3.09 10.98
C VAL A 168 1.56 -2.27 12.11
N ALA A 169 2.31 -1.96 13.17
CA ALA A 169 1.81 -1.18 14.29
C ALA A 169 1.33 0.22 13.87
N VAL A 170 2.12 0.92 13.05
CA VAL A 170 1.75 2.25 12.53
C VAL A 170 0.53 2.15 11.62
N LEU A 171 0.52 1.23 10.65
CA LEU A 171 -0.60 1.05 9.72
C LEU A 171 -1.89 0.64 10.45
N PHE A 172 -1.77 -0.26 11.42
CA PHE A 172 -2.90 -0.68 12.26
C PHE A 172 -3.47 0.51 13.04
N THR A 173 -2.60 1.30 13.67
CA THR A 173 -3.01 2.48 14.44
C THR A 173 -3.71 3.53 13.57
N VAL A 174 -3.15 3.81 12.37
CA VAL A 174 -3.70 4.83 11.46
C VAL A 174 -5.00 4.37 10.79
N THR A 175 -5.17 3.06 10.56
CA THR A 175 -6.31 2.52 9.80
C THR A 175 -7.43 2.00 10.70
N ILE A 176 -7.10 1.27 11.76
CA ILE A 176 -8.03 0.47 12.56
C ILE A 176 -8.41 1.14 13.86
N ALA A 177 -7.44 1.72 14.57
CA ALA A 177 -7.71 2.32 15.87
C ALA A 177 -8.82 3.37 15.85
N PRO A 178 -8.90 4.27 14.86
CA PRO A 178 -9.98 5.24 14.79
C PRO A 178 -11.37 4.61 14.56
N TRP A 179 -11.44 3.54 13.77
CA TRP A 179 -12.71 2.82 13.57
C TRP A 179 -13.21 2.18 14.87
N TRP A 180 -12.28 1.63 15.67
CA TRP A 180 -12.60 1.01 16.96
C TRP A 180 -13.00 2.04 18.03
N ILE A 181 -12.36 3.20 18.00
CA ILE A 181 -12.60 4.31 18.93
C ILE A 181 -13.94 4.98 18.64
N SER A 182 -14.30 5.18 17.36
CA SER A 182 -15.56 5.81 16.96
C SER A 182 -16.83 5.08 17.47
N GLY A 183 -16.73 3.76 17.66
CA GLY A 183 -17.83 2.96 18.21
C GLY A 183 -18.03 3.07 19.73
N LYS A 184 -17.10 3.73 20.46
CA LYS A 184 -17.11 3.79 21.93
C LYS A 184 -17.12 5.18 22.53
N ILE A 185 -16.81 6.21 21.77
CA ILE A 185 -16.67 7.59 22.26
C ILE A 185 -17.60 8.51 21.46
N GLU A 186 -18.61 9.08 22.13
CA GLU A 186 -19.59 10.03 21.56
C GLU A 186 -19.09 11.48 21.54
N SER A 187 -17.79 11.74 21.60
CA SER A 187 -17.22 13.09 21.55
C SER A 187 -17.08 13.57 20.11
N ASP A 188 -17.65 14.74 19.78
CA ASP A 188 -17.57 15.38 18.45
C ASP A 188 -16.14 15.54 17.93
N PHE A 189 -15.19 15.79 18.82
CA PHE A 189 -13.78 15.90 18.46
C PHE A 189 -13.24 14.57 17.92
N TRP A 190 -13.49 13.47 18.63
CA TRP A 190 -13.05 12.13 18.21
C TRP A 190 -13.77 11.64 16.96
N LEU A 191 -15.06 11.95 16.82
CA LEU A 191 -15.81 11.65 15.59
C LEU A 191 -15.21 12.37 14.38
N ASN A 192 -14.80 13.63 14.51
CA ASN A 192 -14.12 14.36 13.45
C ASN A 192 -12.74 13.76 13.10
N VAL A 193 -11.95 13.36 14.10
CA VAL A 193 -10.68 12.67 13.88
C VAL A 193 -10.90 11.32 13.17
N CYS A 194 -11.88 10.55 13.61
CA CYS A 194 -12.23 9.27 13.01
C CYS A 194 -12.75 9.41 11.56
N ASN A 195 -13.47 10.49 11.26
CA ASN A 195 -13.96 10.79 9.91
C ASN A 195 -12.82 11.15 8.93
N GLN A 196 -11.63 11.49 9.42
CA GLN A 196 -10.45 11.81 8.59
C GLN A 196 -9.50 10.62 8.38
N THR A 197 -9.89 9.42 8.76
CA THR A 197 -9.08 8.21 8.65
C THR A 197 -8.89 7.75 7.21
N VAL A 198 -7.80 7.02 6.98
CA VAL A 198 -7.50 6.38 5.69
C VAL A 198 -8.67 5.53 5.21
N PHE A 199 -9.23 4.68 6.10
CA PHE A 199 -10.34 3.79 5.75
C PHE A 199 -11.61 4.54 5.36
N LYS A 200 -11.97 5.59 6.13
CA LYS A 200 -13.16 6.39 5.83
C LYS A 200 -13.05 7.12 4.48
N ARG A 201 -11.88 7.72 4.21
CA ARG A 201 -11.60 8.39 2.94
C ARG A 201 -11.58 7.41 1.76
N TYR A 202 -11.09 6.20 1.99
CA TYR A 202 -11.12 5.13 1.00
C TYR A 202 -12.57 4.70 0.67
N THR A 203 -13.46 4.65 1.67
CA THR A 203 -14.86 4.22 1.48
C THR A 203 -15.60 5.10 0.45
N ASP A 204 -15.21 6.36 0.26
CA ASP A 204 -15.78 7.22 -0.78
C ASP A 204 -15.40 6.73 -2.17
N PHE A 205 -14.14 6.30 -2.37
CA PHE A 205 -13.70 5.69 -3.64
C PHE A 205 -14.42 4.37 -3.91
N SER A 206 -14.65 3.52 -2.91
CA SER A 206 -15.38 2.25 -3.09
C SER A 206 -16.86 2.47 -3.45
N ARG A 207 -17.40 3.68 -3.20
CA ARG A 207 -18.77 4.10 -3.58
C ARG A 207 -18.85 4.75 -4.97
N GLY A 208 -17.75 4.93 -5.65
CA GLY A 208 -17.71 5.61 -6.94
C GLY A 208 -17.55 7.13 -6.84
N VAL A 209 -17.31 7.68 -5.66
CA VAL A 209 -17.12 9.11 -5.46
C VAL A 209 -15.63 9.43 -5.42
N ILE A 210 -15.16 10.20 -6.41
CA ILE A 210 -13.78 10.68 -6.44
C ILE A 210 -13.78 12.11 -5.88
N ASP A 211 -13.49 12.23 -4.58
CA ASP A 211 -13.28 13.53 -3.95
C ASP A 211 -11.83 13.97 -4.12
N THR A 212 -11.64 15.17 -4.65
CA THR A 212 -10.31 15.79 -4.81
C THR A 212 -9.59 15.96 -3.47
N GLY A 213 -10.32 16.22 -2.38
CA GLY A 213 -9.77 16.32 -1.04
C GLY A 213 -9.12 15.02 -0.57
N ASN A 214 -9.80 13.88 -0.84
CA ASN A 214 -9.27 12.56 -0.51
C ASN A 214 -8.04 12.21 -1.36
N LEU A 215 -8.05 12.56 -2.66
CA LEU A 215 -6.91 12.34 -3.55
C LEU A 215 -5.69 13.13 -3.10
N VAL A 216 -5.86 14.43 -2.80
CA VAL A 216 -4.78 15.30 -2.30
C VAL A 216 -4.24 14.76 -0.97
N PHE A 217 -5.10 14.30 -0.07
CA PHE A 217 -4.68 13.72 1.20
C PHE A 217 -3.72 12.51 1.00
N PHE A 218 -4.07 11.55 0.14
CA PHE A 218 -3.22 10.38 -0.10
C PHE A 218 -1.88 10.78 -0.74
N ILE A 219 -1.90 11.67 -1.74
CA ILE A 219 -0.67 12.12 -2.42
C ILE A 219 0.23 12.90 -1.46
N CYS A 220 -0.32 13.88 -0.72
CA CYS A 220 0.46 14.69 0.21
C CYS A 220 1.02 13.84 1.36
N SER A 221 0.22 12.93 1.92
CA SER A 221 0.69 12.04 2.99
C SER A 221 1.82 11.13 2.50
N THR A 222 1.70 10.55 1.30
CA THR A 222 2.77 9.76 0.66
C THR A 222 4.04 10.60 0.50
N ALA A 223 3.92 11.81 -0.03
CA ALA A 223 5.07 12.72 -0.22
C ALA A 223 5.75 13.08 1.12
N VAL A 224 4.97 13.32 2.18
CA VAL A 224 5.50 13.61 3.53
C VAL A 224 6.32 12.42 4.06
N PHE A 225 5.82 11.19 3.99
CA PHE A 225 6.57 10.01 4.46
C PHE A 225 7.83 9.75 3.63
N LEU A 226 7.78 9.95 2.31
CA LEU A 226 8.96 9.86 1.46
C LEU A 226 9.99 10.93 1.82
N PHE A 227 9.56 12.17 2.05
CA PHE A 227 10.44 13.24 2.50
C PHE A 227 11.08 12.94 3.86
N LEU A 228 10.31 12.42 4.83
CA LEU A 228 10.84 12.00 6.13
C LEU A 228 11.87 10.89 5.97
N THR A 229 11.64 9.93 5.06
CA THR A 229 12.60 8.86 4.78
C THR A 229 13.91 9.42 4.22
N VAL A 230 13.85 10.38 3.30
CA VAL A 230 15.06 11.07 2.78
C VAL A 230 15.81 11.75 3.91
N LYS A 231 15.12 12.45 4.82
CA LYS A 231 15.76 13.14 5.96
C LYS A 231 16.41 12.15 6.95
N VAL A 232 15.83 10.98 7.14
CA VAL A 232 16.45 9.92 7.95
C VAL A 232 17.73 9.42 7.28
N LEU A 233 17.73 9.21 5.96
CA LEU A 233 18.94 8.80 5.24
C LEU A 233 20.04 9.86 5.32
N GLU A 234 19.72 11.12 5.07
CA GLU A 234 20.65 12.23 5.19
C GLU A 234 21.28 12.29 6.60
N SER A 235 20.47 12.16 7.66
CA SER A 235 20.95 12.20 9.03
C SER A 235 21.94 11.09 9.39
N ARG A 236 21.82 9.92 8.74
CA ARG A 236 22.74 8.78 8.94
C ARG A 236 24.05 8.93 8.20
N ARG A 237 24.12 9.74 7.16
CA ARG A 237 25.36 10.04 6.42
C ARG A 237 26.35 10.90 7.24
N TRP A 238 25.82 11.65 8.23
CA TRP A 238 26.63 12.53 9.07
C TRP A 238 27.12 11.86 10.36
N LYS A 239 26.81 10.61 10.59
CA LYS A 239 27.29 9.78 11.70
C LYS A 239 28.26 8.72 11.21
#